data_64251c7af81bad9dfe01feea9c2ace68
#
_entry.id   64251c7af81bad9dfe01feea9c2ace68
#
_cell.length_a   1.000
_cell.length_b   1.000
_cell.length_c   1.000
_cell.angle_alpha   90.00
_cell.angle_beta   90.00
_cell.angle_gamma   90.00
#
_symmetry.space_group_name_H-M   'P 1'
#
loop_
_entity.id
_entity.type
_entity.pdbx_description
1 polymer ?
#
loop_
_entity_poly.entity_id
_entity_poly.type
_entity_poly.pdbx_seq_one_letter_code
_entity_poly.pdbx_strand_id
1 'polypeptide(L)'
;MKRQGRLIALVLLSAVFNACAAPVATPAATSVRTVSPPEAIALADEFYSTLVVERDFAGATENFDSVMLSALPEAKLEETWATIVAQVGAYQERLADPTVERVDRYERVTIALKFERAVLDMQVVVDSTTGLISGLFFVPSRQASLLYTTPGYADPDTFEEQDVTVGSGEWTLPGTLTMPKGEGPFPAVVLVHGSGPNDRDETLGPNKPFKDLAWGLASQGIAVLRYEKRTKVYADRLVSLDGEFTVREETIDDALAAASLLRERQEIDPGRIVVLGHSLGGMLAPRIAQAGPDVAGLIVMAGPARPLEDLILEQARTIVSQSGKPSLQEQQQIQAIEQQVQAIKALQPSGDGSGKEMLLGAPASYWLDLRGYDPAEAAGVLTQPMLILQGERDYQVSMADFRRWQDVLSSRPRVQFKTYPELNHLFIAGSGLSAPEEYQTPGHVAAYVIDDLASWIAQLP
;
A
#
# COMPACT_ATOMS: atom_id res chain seq x y z
N MET A 1 33.58 -12.85 -11.30
CA MET A 1 32.63 -11.75 -10.97
C MET A 1 31.56 -12.35 -10.07
N LYS A 2 31.67 -12.11 -8.76
CA LYS A 2 30.75 -12.62 -7.74
C LYS A 2 29.55 -11.67 -7.67
N ARG A 3 28.35 -12.16 -8.01
CA ARG A 3 27.10 -11.43 -7.81
C ARG A 3 26.70 -11.55 -6.34
N GLN A 4 26.67 -10.42 -5.65
CA GLN A 4 26.20 -10.29 -4.28
C GLN A 4 24.68 -10.40 -4.24
N GLY A 5 24.16 -11.17 -3.29
CA GLY A 5 22.73 -11.34 -3.05
C GLY A 5 22.11 -10.04 -2.53
N ARG A 6 21.06 -9.59 -3.21
CA ARG A 6 20.21 -8.48 -2.77
C ARG A 6 19.25 -9.01 -1.70
N LEU A 7 19.32 -8.43 -0.49
CA LEU A 7 18.29 -8.66 0.53
C LEU A 7 17.00 -7.97 0.07
N ILE A 8 16.00 -8.78 -0.23
CA ILE A 8 14.64 -8.28 -0.50
C ILE A 8 13.93 -8.12 0.84
N ALA A 9 13.64 -6.88 1.24
CA ALA A 9 12.71 -6.60 2.33
C ALA A 9 11.29 -6.81 1.80
N LEU A 10 10.75 -8.00 2.01
CA LEU A 10 9.34 -8.28 1.74
C LEU A 10 8.53 -7.70 2.89
N VAL A 11 7.76 -6.64 2.63
CA VAL A 11 6.73 -6.14 3.56
C VAL A 11 5.56 -7.11 3.52
N LEU A 12 5.59 -8.12 4.39
CA LEU A 12 4.44 -8.98 4.66
C LEU A 12 4.45 -9.44 6.12
N LEU A 13 3.39 -9.09 6.80
CA LEU A 13 2.78 -9.73 7.96
C LEU A 13 3.68 -10.06 9.15
N SER A 14 3.47 -9.30 10.22
CA SER A 14 3.91 -9.61 11.58
C SER A 14 3.35 -10.96 12.05
N ALA A 15 4.16 -12.01 12.05
CA ALA A 15 3.84 -13.26 12.74
C ALA A 15 4.19 -13.09 14.21
N VAL A 16 3.19 -13.11 15.08
CA VAL A 16 3.34 -13.18 16.54
C VAL A 16 3.76 -14.60 16.90
N PHE A 17 4.99 -14.79 17.36
CA PHE A 17 5.41 -16.04 18.00
C PHE A 17 5.06 -16.00 19.49
N ASN A 18 4.05 -16.79 19.88
CA ASN A 18 3.81 -17.14 21.28
C ASN A 18 4.83 -18.20 21.72
N ALA A 19 5.78 -17.81 22.55
CA ALA A 19 6.65 -18.75 23.28
C ALA A 19 6.14 -18.90 24.72
N CYS A 20 5.63 -20.07 25.07
CA CYS A 20 5.32 -20.44 26.45
C CYS A 20 6.60 -20.48 27.28
N ALA A 21 6.73 -19.62 28.27
CA ALA A 21 7.77 -19.68 29.29
C ALA A 21 7.21 -20.23 30.59
N ALA A 22 7.90 -21.27 31.14
CA ALA A 22 7.66 -21.80 32.45
C ALA A 22 8.21 -20.86 33.55
N PRO A 23 7.65 -20.83 34.76
CA PRO A 23 8.08 -19.89 35.77
C PRO A 23 9.42 -20.32 36.42
N VAL A 24 10.41 -19.42 36.33
CA VAL A 24 11.67 -19.53 37.08
C VAL A 24 11.60 -18.61 38.31
N ALA A 25 12.00 -19.11 39.45
CA ALA A 25 12.00 -18.44 40.74
C ALA A 25 12.83 -17.15 40.75
N THR A 26 12.29 -16.12 41.39
CA THR A 26 12.81 -14.77 41.50
C THR A 26 14.02 -14.71 42.45
N PRO A 27 15.20 -14.23 42.03
CA PRO A 27 16.20 -13.71 42.93
C PRO A 27 15.92 -12.25 43.28
N ALA A 28 16.31 -11.83 44.49
CA ALA A 28 16.10 -10.50 45.05
C ALA A 28 16.60 -9.37 44.15
N ALA A 29 15.79 -8.34 44.02
CA ALA A 29 16.02 -7.19 43.18
C ALA A 29 17.23 -6.36 43.61
N THR A 30 18.32 -6.51 42.91
CA THR A 30 19.31 -5.46 42.76
C THR A 30 18.70 -4.44 41.74
N SER A 31 18.68 -3.18 42.07
CA SER A 31 18.18 -2.14 41.16
C SER A 31 19.04 -2.10 39.89
N VAL A 32 18.63 -2.80 38.86
CA VAL A 32 19.23 -2.72 37.53
C VAL A 32 18.83 -1.33 37.00
N ARG A 33 19.81 -0.45 36.79
CA ARG A 33 19.58 0.81 36.10
C ARG A 33 19.12 0.47 34.68
N THR A 34 17.85 0.68 34.40
CA THR A 34 17.31 0.50 33.05
C THR A 34 17.50 1.79 32.25
N VAL A 35 17.93 1.68 31.01
CA VAL A 35 18.03 2.81 30.08
C VAL A 35 16.61 3.34 29.83
N SER A 36 16.43 4.62 30.06
CA SER A 36 15.17 5.30 29.78
C SER A 36 15.02 5.65 28.29
N PRO A 37 13.77 5.88 27.79
CA PRO A 37 13.56 6.31 26.41
C PRO A 37 14.43 7.51 25.97
N PRO A 38 14.62 8.60 26.76
CA PRO A 38 15.53 9.69 26.40
C PRO A 38 16.99 9.25 26.29
N GLU A 39 17.47 8.36 27.16
CA GLU A 39 18.84 7.83 27.08
C GLU A 39 19.04 6.93 25.85
N ALA A 40 18.01 6.16 25.46
CA ALA A 40 18.04 5.37 24.22
C ALA A 40 18.08 6.28 22.97
N ILE A 41 17.31 7.36 22.97
CA ILE A 41 17.35 8.37 21.90
C ILE A 41 18.74 8.99 21.81
N ALA A 42 19.35 9.38 22.93
CA ALA A 42 20.69 9.99 22.93
C ALA A 42 21.75 9.04 22.35
N LEU A 43 21.70 7.73 22.73
CA LEU A 43 22.60 6.73 22.17
C LEU A 43 22.40 6.52 20.67
N ALA A 44 21.14 6.50 20.21
CA ALA A 44 20.83 6.38 18.79
C ALA A 44 21.24 7.62 17.98
N ASP A 45 21.14 8.80 18.56
CA ASP A 45 21.61 10.05 17.96
C ASP A 45 23.15 10.09 17.84
N GLU A 46 23.87 9.62 18.85
CA GLU A 46 25.32 9.46 18.81
C GLU A 46 25.71 8.46 17.71
N PHE A 47 25.07 7.30 17.68
CA PHE A 47 25.28 6.29 16.64
C PHE A 47 24.99 6.84 15.23
N TYR A 48 23.89 7.57 15.05
CA TYR A 48 23.57 8.25 13.81
C TYR A 48 24.67 9.23 13.40
N SER A 49 25.15 10.07 14.31
CA SER A 49 26.22 11.04 14.03
C SER A 49 27.48 10.33 13.54
N THR A 50 27.91 9.32 14.30
CA THR A 50 29.12 8.55 14.03
C THR A 50 29.05 7.79 12.71
N LEU A 51 27.93 7.05 12.48
CA LEU A 51 27.76 6.23 11.27
C LEU A 51 27.48 7.07 10.02
N VAL A 52 26.48 7.98 10.11
CA VAL A 52 25.89 8.62 8.91
C VAL A 52 26.61 9.91 8.55
N VAL A 53 26.94 10.73 9.55
CA VAL A 53 27.53 12.06 9.32
C VAL A 53 29.04 11.97 9.23
N GLU A 54 29.69 11.34 10.22
CA GLU A 54 31.14 11.26 10.34
C GLU A 54 31.77 10.14 9.50
N ARG A 55 30.97 9.11 9.18
CA ARG A 55 31.43 7.90 8.47
C ARG A 55 32.51 7.13 9.25
N ASP A 56 32.47 7.21 10.57
CA ASP A 56 33.35 6.46 11.46
C ASP A 56 32.69 5.09 11.80
N PHE A 57 32.99 4.08 10.98
CA PHE A 57 32.42 2.74 11.14
C PHE A 57 32.98 2.02 12.37
N ALA A 58 34.23 2.30 12.74
CA ALA A 58 34.84 1.73 13.95
C ALA A 58 34.16 2.27 15.20
N GLY A 59 34.05 3.60 15.34
CA GLY A 59 33.35 4.23 16.46
C GLY A 59 31.86 3.82 16.54
N ALA A 60 31.20 3.68 15.41
CA ALA A 60 29.80 3.24 15.37
C ALA A 60 29.58 1.82 15.98
N THR A 61 30.58 0.92 15.97
CA THR A 61 30.47 -0.41 16.55
C THR A 61 30.80 -0.49 18.05
N GLU A 62 31.30 0.57 18.67
CA GLU A 62 31.74 0.57 20.07
C GLU A 62 30.62 0.24 21.07
N ASN A 63 29.39 0.68 20.75
CA ASN A 63 28.22 0.44 21.59
C ASN A 63 27.40 -0.80 21.18
N PHE A 64 27.93 -1.67 20.29
CA PHE A 64 27.27 -2.92 19.93
C PHE A 64 27.39 -3.96 21.04
N ASP A 65 26.33 -4.74 21.27
CA ASP A 65 26.46 -5.94 22.07
C ASP A 65 27.27 -7.03 21.34
N SER A 66 27.65 -8.09 22.04
CA SER A 66 28.52 -9.13 21.48
C SER A 66 27.88 -9.88 20.30
N VAL A 67 26.55 -9.99 20.28
CA VAL A 67 25.80 -10.67 19.20
C VAL A 67 25.80 -9.77 17.98
N MET A 68 25.49 -8.49 18.18
CA MET A 68 25.47 -7.49 17.11
C MET A 68 26.87 -7.30 16.51
N LEU A 69 27.90 -7.19 17.34
CA LEU A 69 29.30 -7.06 16.90
C LEU A 69 29.77 -8.27 16.08
N SER A 70 29.33 -9.49 16.48
CA SER A 70 29.63 -10.71 15.72
C SER A 70 28.87 -10.76 14.37
N ALA A 71 27.63 -10.28 14.33
CA ALA A 71 26.78 -10.31 13.14
C ALA A 71 27.13 -9.18 12.14
N LEU A 72 27.51 -8.00 12.66
CA LEU A 72 27.77 -6.78 11.89
C LEU A 72 29.06 -6.07 12.38
N PRO A 73 30.26 -6.69 12.22
CA PRO A 73 31.51 -6.02 12.53
C PRO A 73 31.78 -4.84 11.61
N GLU A 74 32.71 -3.97 11.99
CA GLU A 74 33.05 -2.72 11.26
C GLU A 74 33.07 -2.85 9.74
N ALA A 75 33.87 -3.78 9.21
CA ALA A 75 33.98 -3.96 7.75
C ALA A 75 32.65 -4.32 7.07
N LYS A 76 31.78 -5.06 7.77
CA LYS A 76 30.46 -5.44 7.25
C LYS A 76 29.45 -4.29 7.38
N LEU A 77 29.57 -3.47 8.41
CA LEU A 77 28.79 -2.25 8.57
C LEU A 77 29.10 -1.25 7.44
N GLU A 78 30.39 -1.08 7.12
CA GLU A 78 30.84 -0.26 5.98
C GLU A 78 30.31 -0.77 4.64
N GLU A 79 30.39 -2.09 4.39
CA GLU A 79 29.84 -2.72 3.18
C GLU A 79 28.32 -2.52 3.10
N THR A 80 27.62 -2.68 4.23
CA THR A 80 26.15 -2.48 4.32
C THR A 80 25.79 -1.05 3.99
N TRP A 81 26.47 -0.08 4.58
CA TRP A 81 26.25 1.34 4.30
C TRP A 81 26.52 1.69 2.83
N ALA A 82 27.64 1.21 2.28
CA ALA A 82 27.94 1.41 0.86
C ALA A 82 26.88 0.82 -0.06
N THR A 83 26.31 -0.34 0.32
CA THR A 83 25.23 -0.98 -0.43
C THR A 83 23.94 -0.13 -0.37
N ILE A 84 23.58 0.40 0.80
CA ILE A 84 22.43 1.29 0.95
C ILE A 84 22.61 2.52 0.05
N VAL A 85 23.74 3.23 0.17
CA VAL A 85 24.00 4.42 -0.64
C VAL A 85 24.00 4.13 -2.15
N ALA A 86 24.51 2.97 -2.57
CA ALA A 86 24.45 2.57 -3.98
C ALA A 86 23.02 2.38 -4.48
N GLN A 87 22.11 1.91 -3.61
CA GLN A 87 20.70 1.66 -3.95
C GLN A 87 19.85 2.94 -3.92
N VAL A 88 19.99 3.76 -2.88
CA VAL A 88 19.09 4.90 -2.64
C VAL A 88 19.72 6.28 -2.88
N GLY A 89 20.97 6.33 -3.31
CA GLY A 89 21.71 7.57 -3.53
C GLY A 89 22.40 8.11 -2.28
N ALA A 90 23.02 9.27 -2.39
CA ALA A 90 23.71 9.90 -1.28
C ALA A 90 22.72 10.33 -0.18
N TYR A 91 23.16 10.22 1.08
CA TYR A 91 22.46 10.79 2.22
C TYR A 91 22.37 12.31 2.09
N GLN A 92 21.22 12.89 2.37
CA GLN A 92 20.98 14.34 2.29
C GLN A 92 20.76 14.96 3.67
N GLU A 93 19.73 14.50 4.38
CA GLU A 93 19.33 15.10 5.65
C GLU A 93 18.49 14.13 6.51
N ARG A 94 18.39 14.43 7.79
CA ARG A 94 17.44 13.85 8.72
C ARG A 94 16.14 14.65 8.65
N LEU A 95 14.98 13.95 8.55
CA LEU A 95 13.69 14.62 8.29
C LEU A 95 12.97 15.07 9.55
N ALA A 96 13.15 14.38 10.68
CA ALA A 96 12.41 14.64 11.90
C ALA A 96 13.19 14.22 13.14
N ASP A 97 12.70 14.64 14.32
CA ASP A 97 13.19 14.15 15.59
C ASP A 97 12.96 12.63 15.72
N PRO A 98 13.86 11.91 16.42
CA PRO A 98 13.72 10.48 16.62
C PRO A 98 12.44 10.15 17.39
N THR A 99 11.83 9.05 17.02
CA THR A 99 10.76 8.45 17.82
C THR A 99 11.27 7.20 18.52
N VAL A 100 10.72 6.87 19.70
CA VAL A 100 11.10 5.67 20.45
C VAL A 100 9.85 4.86 20.79
N GLU A 101 9.96 3.55 20.63
CA GLU A 101 8.93 2.57 20.96
C GLU A 101 9.55 1.47 21.82
N ARG A 102 8.88 1.13 22.92
CA ARG A 102 9.31 0.00 23.75
C ARG A 102 8.73 -1.31 23.27
N VAL A 103 9.60 -2.30 23.03
CA VAL A 103 9.25 -3.66 22.64
C VAL A 103 9.93 -4.61 23.61
N ASP A 104 9.19 -5.16 24.55
CA ASP A 104 9.69 -5.97 25.67
C ASP A 104 10.76 -5.22 26.49
N ARG A 105 12.01 -5.71 26.46
CA ARG A 105 13.16 -5.10 27.13
C ARG A 105 13.95 -4.14 26.24
N TYR A 106 13.53 -3.95 25.00
CA TYR A 106 14.24 -3.15 24.03
C TYR A 106 13.54 -1.81 23.80
N GLU A 107 14.33 -0.76 23.63
CA GLU A 107 13.88 0.53 23.11
C GLU A 107 14.27 0.60 21.63
N ARG A 108 13.28 0.64 20.72
CA ARG A 108 13.49 0.83 19.30
C ARG A 108 13.43 2.32 18.99
N VAL A 109 14.56 2.91 18.66
CA VAL A 109 14.64 4.31 18.23
C VAL A 109 14.63 4.36 16.71
N THR A 110 13.75 5.15 16.14
CA THR A 110 13.60 5.33 14.68
C THR A 110 14.00 6.73 14.28
N ILE A 111 14.93 6.83 13.34
CA ILE A 111 15.46 8.08 12.76
C ILE A 111 15.20 8.06 11.25
N ALA A 112 14.39 8.98 10.75
CA ALA A 112 14.08 9.09 9.33
C ALA A 112 15.19 9.83 8.56
N LEU A 113 15.79 9.15 7.61
CA LEU A 113 16.92 9.61 6.80
C LEU A 113 16.48 9.78 5.34
N LYS A 114 16.66 10.99 4.82
CA LYS A 114 16.43 11.29 3.40
C LYS A 114 17.70 11.06 2.60
N PHE A 115 17.56 10.31 1.55
CA PHE A 115 18.56 10.08 0.50
C PHE A 115 18.08 10.69 -0.82
N GLU A 116 18.92 10.70 -1.84
CA GLU A 116 18.55 11.24 -3.16
C GLU A 116 17.32 10.60 -3.79
N ARG A 117 17.14 9.29 -3.57
CA ARG A 117 16.09 8.50 -4.24
C ARG A 117 15.09 7.84 -3.29
N ALA A 118 15.28 7.93 -1.96
CA ALA A 118 14.40 7.30 -0.98
C ALA A 118 14.46 7.98 0.37
N VAL A 119 13.46 7.69 1.22
CA VAL A 119 13.53 7.93 2.67
C VAL A 119 13.55 6.58 3.38
N LEU A 120 14.55 6.38 4.23
CA LEU A 120 14.67 5.18 5.06
C LEU A 120 14.57 5.53 6.53
N ASP A 121 13.89 4.69 7.29
CA ASP A 121 13.96 4.71 8.75
C ASP A 121 15.14 3.86 9.19
N MET A 122 16.14 4.49 9.81
CA MET A 122 17.19 3.82 10.56
C MET A 122 16.63 3.48 11.93
N GLN A 123 16.43 2.19 12.21
CA GLN A 123 15.94 1.68 13.48
C GLN A 123 17.11 1.13 14.29
N VAL A 124 17.42 1.80 15.40
CA VAL A 124 18.44 1.41 16.37
C VAL A 124 17.72 0.76 17.56
N VAL A 125 18.03 -0.51 17.82
CA VAL A 125 17.42 -1.27 18.92
C VAL A 125 18.40 -1.32 20.10
N VAL A 126 18.01 -0.71 21.21
CA VAL A 126 18.82 -0.60 22.44
C VAL A 126 18.25 -1.54 23.49
N ASP A 127 19.08 -2.43 24.05
CA ASP A 127 18.68 -3.24 25.21
C ASP A 127 18.64 -2.35 26.45
N SER A 128 17.47 -2.16 27.03
CA SER A 128 17.26 -1.27 28.18
C SER A 128 17.96 -1.73 29.45
N THR A 129 18.42 -2.99 29.52
CA THR A 129 19.13 -3.55 30.69
C THR A 129 20.65 -3.38 30.60
N THR A 130 21.20 -3.35 29.40
CA THR A 130 22.66 -3.23 29.18
C THR A 130 23.05 -1.87 28.68
N GLY A 131 22.16 -1.13 28.00
CA GLY A 131 22.46 0.12 27.32
C GLY A 131 23.27 -0.07 26.04
N LEU A 132 23.28 -1.29 25.48
CA LEU A 132 24.02 -1.59 24.25
C LEU A 132 23.06 -1.71 23.07
N ILE A 133 23.59 -1.48 21.87
CA ILE A 133 22.86 -1.63 20.61
C ILE A 133 22.82 -3.11 20.24
N SER A 134 21.61 -3.67 20.20
CA SER A 134 21.33 -5.08 19.92
C SER A 134 20.72 -5.31 18.54
N GLY A 135 20.47 -4.25 17.75
CA GLY A 135 19.95 -4.37 16.40
C GLY A 135 20.02 -3.06 15.61
N LEU A 136 20.20 -3.20 14.32
CA LEU A 136 20.18 -2.09 13.35
C LEU A 136 19.45 -2.52 12.09
N PHE A 137 18.44 -1.74 11.71
CA PHE A 137 17.65 -1.99 10.50
C PHE A 137 17.50 -0.70 9.69
N PHE A 138 17.50 -0.85 8.38
CA PHE A 138 17.10 0.22 7.45
C PHE A 138 15.88 -0.27 6.70
N VAL A 139 14.75 0.40 6.94
CA VAL A 139 13.46 0.04 6.34
C VAL A 139 12.86 1.24 5.61
N PRO A 140 12.00 1.03 4.60
CA PRO A 140 11.26 2.14 3.99
C PRO A 140 10.54 2.98 5.03
N SER A 141 10.72 4.29 4.97
CA SER A 141 10.16 5.21 5.95
C SER A 141 8.68 5.51 5.69
N ARG A 142 7.88 5.56 6.75
CA ARG A 142 6.54 6.13 6.70
C ARG A 142 6.54 7.63 6.38
N GLN A 143 7.67 8.31 6.56
CA GLN A 143 7.85 9.73 6.22
C GLN A 143 8.23 9.94 4.74
N ALA A 144 8.37 8.88 3.94
CA ALA A 144 8.64 8.99 2.51
C ALA A 144 7.58 9.86 1.79
N SER A 145 6.35 9.89 2.30
CA SER A 145 5.28 10.75 1.80
C SER A 145 5.58 12.27 1.87
N LEU A 146 6.57 12.69 2.67
CA LEU A 146 7.07 14.07 2.72
C LEU A 146 7.83 14.47 1.45
N LEU A 147 8.27 13.51 0.64
CA LEU A 147 8.87 13.78 -0.68
C LEU A 147 7.84 14.05 -1.77
N TYR A 148 6.55 13.88 -1.48
CA TYR A 148 5.51 14.19 -2.46
C TYR A 148 5.55 15.68 -2.83
N THR A 149 5.51 15.94 -4.12
CA THR A 149 5.42 17.29 -4.70
C THR A 149 4.12 17.44 -5.47
N THR A 150 3.74 18.66 -5.80
CA THR A 150 2.58 18.90 -6.68
C THR A 150 2.93 18.46 -8.11
N PRO A 151 2.13 17.58 -8.75
CA PRO A 151 2.37 17.20 -10.13
C PRO A 151 2.19 18.42 -11.08
N GLY A 152 3.00 18.48 -12.14
CA GLY A 152 3.04 19.62 -13.03
C GLY A 152 1.76 19.88 -13.84
N TYR A 153 0.83 18.93 -13.87
CA TYR A 153 -0.49 19.05 -14.50
C TYR A 153 -1.60 19.52 -13.53
N ALA A 154 -1.31 19.60 -12.24
CA ALA A 154 -2.26 20.09 -11.26
C ALA A 154 -2.07 21.58 -11.03
N ASP A 155 -3.17 22.32 -11.07
CA ASP A 155 -3.23 23.75 -10.77
C ASP A 155 -4.08 23.96 -9.48
N PRO A 156 -3.44 24.05 -8.29
CA PRO A 156 -4.15 24.23 -7.03
C PRO A 156 -5.01 25.48 -6.92
N ASP A 157 -4.80 26.47 -7.81
CA ASP A 157 -5.61 27.68 -7.82
C ASP A 157 -6.99 27.45 -8.44
N THR A 158 -7.21 26.33 -9.14
CA THR A 158 -8.44 26.00 -9.86
C THR A 158 -9.44 25.15 -9.07
N PHE A 159 -9.06 24.63 -7.90
CA PHE A 159 -9.91 23.82 -7.04
C PHE A 159 -9.73 24.14 -5.56
N GLU A 160 -10.54 23.54 -4.72
CA GLU A 160 -10.39 23.53 -3.25
C GLU A 160 -10.58 22.12 -2.70
N GLU A 161 -9.98 21.85 -1.55
CA GLU A 161 -10.17 20.60 -0.82
C GLU A 161 -11.05 20.82 0.41
N GLN A 162 -12.10 20.01 0.54
CA GLN A 162 -13.05 20.05 1.65
C GLN A 162 -12.96 18.73 2.41
N ASP A 163 -12.79 18.80 3.74
CA ASP A 163 -12.93 17.61 4.58
C ASP A 163 -14.39 17.17 4.61
N VAL A 164 -14.60 15.86 4.42
CA VAL A 164 -15.92 15.25 4.42
C VAL A 164 -15.91 13.96 5.23
N THR A 165 -17.09 13.48 5.60
CA THR A 165 -17.28 12.18 6.26
C THR A 165 -18.08 11.27 5.36
N VAL A 166 -17.52 10.12 4.97
CA VAL A 166 -18.18 9.08 4.18
C VAL A 166 -18.83 8.07 5.11
N GLY A 167 -20.07 7.67 4.80
CA GLY A 167 -20.83 6.72 5.59
C GLY A 167 -21.52 7.35 6.80
N SER A 168 -22.13 6.52 7.64
CA SER A 168 -22.89 6.93 8.81
C SER A 168 -22.75 5.91 9.96
N GLY A 169 -23.17 6.32 11.16
CA GLY A 169 -23.15 5.46 12.33
C GLY A 169 -21.74 5.12 12.79
N GLU A 170 -21.47 3.84 13.02
CA GLU A 170 -20.22 3.38 13.63
C GLU A 170 -19.05 3.26 12.65
N TRP A 171 -19.30 3.34 11.34
CA TRP A 171 -18.33 3.09 10.28
C TRP A 171 -18.08 4.34 9.41
N THR A 172 -18.08 5.50 10.03
CA THR A 172 -17.78 6.75 9.32
C THR A 172 -16.31 6.86 8.99
N LEU A 173 -16.01 7.29 7.78
CA LEU A 173 -14.64 7.39 7.26
C LEU A 173 -14.30 8.85 6.96
N PRO A 174 -13.17 9.36 7.45
CA PRO A 174 -12.66 10.66 7.01
C PRO A 174 -12.37 10.65 5.51
N GLY A 175 -12.74 11.70 4.82
CA GLY A 175 -12.50 11.85 3.39
C GLY A 175 -12.13 13.29 3.02
N THR A 176 -11.74 13.47 1.77
CA THR A 176 -11.49 14.78 1.14
C THR A 176 -12.23 14.82 -0.19
N LEU A 177 -13.07 15.82 -0.35
CA LEU A 177 -13.69 16.18 -1.62
C LEU A 177 -12.87 17.30 -2.25
N THR A 178 -12.20 16.99 -3.35
CA THR A 178 -11.50 17.98 -4.18
C THR A 178 -12.51 18.52 -5.18
N MET A 179 -12.89 19.80 -5.02
CA MET A 179 -13.96 20.45 -5.74
C MET A 179 -13.40 21.51 -6.70
N PRO A 180 -13.68 21.45 -8.01
CA PRO A 180 -13.34 22.55 -8.94
C PRO A 180 -13.98 23.87 -8.51
N LYS A 181 -13.28 24.97 -8.71
CA LYS A 181 -13.86 26.32 -8.57
C LYS A 181 -14.69 26.68 -9.82
N GLY A 182 -15.77 27.42 -9.62
CA GLY A 182 -16.64 27.87 -10.69
C GLY A 182 -18.09 27.50 -10.50
N GLU A 183 -18.87 27.64 -11.59
CA GLU A 183 -20.31 27.31 -11.57
C GLU A 183 -20.49 25.83 -11.95
N GLY A 184 -21.00 25.01 -11.02
CA GLY A 184 -21.40 23.63 -11.26
C GLY A 184 -22.76 23.54 -12.01
N PRO A 185 -23.40 22.34 -12.03
CA PRO A 185 -22.96 21.13 -11.36
C PRO A 185 -21.82 20.42 -12.09
N PHE A 186 -20.85 19.93 -11.34
CA PHE A 186 -19.67 19.23 -11.86
C PHE A 186 -19.88 17.73 -11.98
N PRO A 187 -19.30 17.04 -12.98
CA PRO A 187 -19.14 15.59 -12.92
C PRO A 187 -18.24 15.22 -11.73
N ALA A 188 -18.42 14.02 -11.18
CA ALA A 188 -17.65 13.61 -10.01
C ALA A 188 -17.15 12.18 -10.12
N VAL A 189 -16.02 11.91 -9.44
CA VAL A 189 -15.40 10.58 -9.34
C VAL A 189 -15.26 10.17 -7.89
N VAL A 190 -15.69 8.95 -7.57
CA VAL A 190 -15.34 8.26 -6.33
C VAL A 190 -14.12 7.40 -6.60
N LEU A 191 -13.02 7.58 -5.86
CA LEU A 191 -11.84 6.73 -5.92
C LEU A 191 -11.98 5.56 -4.95
N VAL A 192 -11.83 4.34 -5.47
CA VAL A 192 -11.96 3.09 -4.71
C VAL A 192 -10.62 2.36 -4.69
N HIS A 193 -10.09 2.17 -3.48
CA HIS A 193 -8.74 1.68 -3.23
C HIS A 193 -8.49 0.23 -3.65
N GLY A 194 -7.21 -0.04 -3.88
CA GLY A 194 -6.65 -1.39 -3.92
C GLY A 194 -6.68 -2.11 -2.57
N SER A 195 -6.07 -3.30 -2.52
CA SER A 195 -5.95 -4.11 -1.30
C SER A 195 -5.07 -3.44 -0.25
N GLY A 196 -5.32 -3.77 1.02
CA GLY A 196 -4.57 -3.26 2.17
C GLY A 196 -5.22 -2.05 2.85
N PRO A 197 -4.63 -1.61 3.99
CA PRO A 197 -5.15 -0.52 4.81
C PRO A 197 -4.69 0.85 4.27
N ASN A 198 -5.23 1.26 3.13
CA ASN A 198 -4.83 2.46 2.41
C ASN A 198 -5.40 3.74 3.04
N ASP A 199 -4.60 4.81 3.03
CA ASP A 199 -5.11 6.15 3.29
C ASP A 199 -5.85 6.70 2.05
N ARG A 200 -6.51 7.86 2.21
CA ARG A 200 -7.27 8.51 1.14
C ARG A 200 -6.47 8.82 -0.12
N ASP A 201 -5.16 8.92 -0.01
CA ASP A 201 -4.24 9.21 -1.11
C ASP A 201 -3.70 7.94 -1.79
N GLU A 202 -4.01 6.74 -1.23
CA GLU A 202 -3.41 5.45 -1.59
C GLU A 202 -1.88 5.51 -1.56
N THR A 203 -1.35 6.06 -0.47
CA THR A 203 0.07 6.37 -0.31
C THR A 203 0.93 5.12 -0.32
N LEU A 204 1.87 5.06 -1.24
CA LEU A 204 2.90 4.02 -1.33
C LEU A 204 4.29 4.64 -1.43
N GLY A 205 5.05 4.61 -0.33
CA GLY A 205 6.30 5.34 -0.22
C GLY A 205 6.09 6.86 -0.39
N PRO A 206 6.82 7.52 -1.29
CA PRO A 206 6.63 8.94 -1.59
C PRO A 206 5.44 9.23 -2.53
N ASN A 207 4.81 8.19 -3.09
CA ASN A 207 3.81 8.33 -4.15
C ASN A 207 2.39 8.39 -3.59
N LYS A 208 1.54 9.22 -4.18
CA LYS A 208 0.15 9.45 -3.78
C LYS A 208 -0.78 9.42 -4.99
N PRO A 209 -0.98 8.24 -5.62
CA PRO A 209 -1.71 8.16 -6.89
C PRO A 209 -3.12 8.72 -6.81
N PHE A 210 -3.85 8.54 -5.71
CA PHE A 210 -5.19 9.09 -5.58
C PHE A 210 -5.21 10.60 -5.40
N LYS A 211 -4.18 11.18 -4.79
CA LYS A 211 -4.02 12.63 -4.74
C LYS A 211 -3.69 13.19 -6.12
N ASP A 212 -2.84 12.52 -6.86
CA ASP A 212 -2.50 12.86 -8.25
C ASP A 212 -3.75 12.89 -9.14
N LEU A 213 -4.55 11.82 -9.08
CA LEU A 213 -5.83 11.71 -9.79
C LEU A 213 -6.79 12.83 -9.39
N ALA A 214 -6.93 13.08 -8.08
CA ALA A 214 -7.86 14.08 -7.58
C ALA A 214 -7.49 15.50 -8.03
N TRP A 215 -6.22 15.87 -7.89
CA TRP A 215 -5.75 17.20 -8.25
C TRP A 215 -5.74 17.41 -9.77
N GLY A 216 -5.31 16.38 -10.53
CA GLY A 216 -5.32 16.43 -11.98
C GLY A 216 -6.72 16.56 -12.58
N LEU A 217 -7.67 15.75 -12.11
CA LEU A 217 -9.06 15.79 -12.58
C LEU A 217 -9.77 17.07 -12.12
N ALA A 218 -9.56 17.52 -10.88
CA ALA A 218 -10.17 18.74 -10.39
C ALA A 218 -9.66 19.99 -11.16
N SER A 219 -8.40 20.01 -11.56
CA SER A 219 -7.86 21.05 -12.44
C SER A 219 -8.52 21.06 -13.84
N GLN A 220 -9.20 19.96 -14.20
CA GLN A 220 -9.95 19.84 -15.46
C GLN A 220 -11.48 19.87 -15.26
N GLY A 221 -11.95 20.40 -14.10
CA GLY A 221 -13.38 20.62 -13.84
C GLY A 221 -14.15 19.38 -13.40
N ILE A 222 -13.51 18.36 -12.85
CA ILE A 222 -14.13 17.12 -12.37
C ILE A 222 -13.90 17.01 -10.87
N ALA A 223 -14.96 16.96 -10.07
CA ALA A 223 -14.86 16.75 -8.62
C ALA A 223 -14.38 15.35 -8.29
N VAL A 224 -13.59 15.19 -7.22
CA VAL A 224 -13.05 13.88 -6.83
C VAL A 224 -13.18 13.66 -5.33
N LEU A 225 -13.79 12.55 -4.95
CA LEU A 225 -13.91 12.10 -3.56
C LEU A 225 -12.91 10.98 -3.27
N ARG A 226 -12.07 11.22 -2.26
CA ARG A 226 -11.12 10.28 -1.65
C ARG A 226 -11.47 10.09 -0.18
N TYR A 227 -11.31 8.89 0.35
CA TYR A 227 -11.61 8.62 1.77
C TYR A 227 -10.62 7.61 2.35
N GLU A 228 -10.45 7.62 3.68
CA GLU A 228 -9.64 6.61 4.37
C GLU A 228 -10.31 5.25 4.26
N LYS A 229 -9.57 4.20 3.90
CA LYS A 229 -10.14 2.86 3.80
C LYS A 229 -10.52 2.33 5.18
N ARG A 230 -11.62 1.58 5.28
CA ARG A 230 -12.13 1.01 6.53
C ARG A 230 -11.08 0.15 7.25
N THR A 231 -10.30 -0.63 6.51
CA THR A 231 -9.22 -1.45 7.05
C THR A 231 -8.09 -0.64 7.68
N LYS A 232 -7.95 0.64 7.33
CA LYS A 232 -7.01 1.56 7.98
C LYS A 232 -7.58 2.18 9.25
N VAL A 233 -8.82 2.67 9.17
CA VAL A 233 -9.44 3.41 10.29
C VAL A 233 -9.85 2.48 11.43
N TYR A 234 -10.32 1.28 11.10
CA TYR A 234 -10.96 0.35 12.03
C TYR A 234 -10.28 -1.03 12.08
N ALA A 235 -8.99 -1.11 11.84
CA ALA A 235 -8.25 -2.38 11.82
C ALA A 235 -8.56 -3.28 13.00
N ASP A 236 -8.47 -2.75 14.24
CA ASP A 236 -8.70 -3.51 15.47
C ASP A 236 -10.16 -4.00 15.62
N ARG A 237 -11.12 -3.20 15.13
CA ARG A 237 -12.54 -3.57 15.18
C ARG A 237 -12.89 -4.65 14.15
N LEU A 238 -12.27 -4.61 12.98
CA LEU A 238 -12.48 -5.61 11.92
C LEU A 238 -12.00 -7.00 12.36
N VAL A 239 -10.91 -7.08 13.13
CA VAL A 239 -10.44 -8.33 13.74
C VAL A 239 -11.49 -8.92 14.69
N SER A 240 -12.31 -8.06 15.34
CA SER A 240 -13.35 -8.48 16.29
C SER A 240 -14.67 -8.91 15.65
N LEU A 241 -14.84 -8.80 14.33
CA LEU A 241 -16.06 -9.20 13.61
C LEU A 241 -16.23 -10.72 13.46
N ASP A 242 -15.49 -11.51 14.23
CA ASP A 242 -15.66 -12.97 14.38
C ASP A 242 -15.75 -13.75 13.05
N GLY A 243 -15.08 -13.28 12.00
CA GLY A 243 -15.01 -13.94 10.70
C GLY A 243 -16.16 -13.59 9.74
N GLU A 244 -16.94 -12.56 10.01
CA GLU A 244 -17.99 -12.06 9.10
C GLU A 244 -17.52 -10.92 8.17
N PHE A 245 -16.21 -10.72 8.05
CA PHE A 245 -15.63 -9.69 7.20
C PHE A 245 -15.44 -10.20 5.76
N THR A 246 -16.00 -9.46 4.79
CA THR A 246 -15.92 -9.76 3.36
C THR A 246 -15.48 -8.52 2.56
N VAL A 247 -15.37 -8.63 1.25
CA VAL A 247 -15.11 -7.46 0.37
C VAL A 247 -16.25 -6.44 0.39
N ARG A 248 -17.43 -6.86 0.84
CA ARG A 248 -18.57 -5.95 0.99
C ARG A 248 -18.29 -4.91 2.07
N GLU A 249 -17.89 -5.37 3.27
CA GLU A 249 -17.54 -4.51 4.40
C GLU A 249 -16.23 -3.78 4.13
N GLU A 250 -15.25 -4.42 3.47
CA GLU A 250 -13.97 -3.78 3.18
C GLU A 250 -14.09 -2.59 2.23
N THR A 251 -14.93 -2.70 1.20
CA THR A 251 -14.82 -1.83 0.03
C THR A 251 -16.16 -1.39 -0.54
N ILE A 252 -17.13 -2.31 -0.74
CA ILE A 252 -18.33 -2.04 -1.53
C ILE A 252 -19.26 -1.07 -0.81
N ASP A 253 -19.55 -1.30 0.46
CA ASP A 253 -20.48 -0.46 1.23
C ASP A 253 -19.95 0.98 1.38
N ASP A 254 -18.64 1.15 1.53
CA ASP A 254 -18.00 2.47 1.63
C ASP A 254 -17.99 3.21 0.29
N ALA A 255 -17.79 2.52 -0.82
CA ALA A 255 -17.87 3.11 -2.16
C ALA A 255 -19.31 3.59 -2.48
N LEU A 256 -20.33 2.82 -2.07
CA LEU A 256 -21.73 3.20 -2.20
C LEU A 256 -22.08 4.41 -1.33
N ALA A 257 -21.58 4.46 -0.11
CA ALA A 257 -21.77 5.60 0.79
C ALA A 257 -21.09 6.86 0.22
N ALA A 258 -19.90 6.72 -0.37
CA ALA A 258 -19.19 7.81 -1.03
C ALA A 258 -19.97 8.34 -2.25
N ALA A 259 -20.52 7.46 -3.08
CA ALA A 259 -21.36 7.87 -4.22
C ALA A 259 -22.65 8.57 -3.75
N SER A 260 -23.27 8.10 -2.65
CA SER A 260 -24.45 8.74 -2.06
C SER A 260 -24.13 10.14 -1.55
N LEU A 261 -22.99 10.33 -0.88
CA LEU A 261 -22.55 11.64 -0.40
C LEU A 261 -22.40 12.64 -1.56
N LEU A 262 -21.81 12.22 -2.68
CA LEU A 262 -21.67 13.09 -3.86
C LEU A 262 -23.03 13.46 -4.44
N ARG A 263 -24.00 12.53 -4.47
CA ARG A 263 -25.34 12.77 -5.02
C ARG A 263 -26.15 13.79 -4.22
N GLU A 264 -25.87 13.92 -2.94
CA GLU A 264 -26.52 14.88 -2.05
C GLU A 264 -25.95 16.32 -2.18
N ARG A 265 -24.86 16.49 -2.90
CA ARG A 265 -24.21 17.81 -3.10
C ARG A 265 -24.84 18.55 -4.27
N GLN A 266 -25.25 19.80 -4.03
CA GLN A 266 -25.86 20.65 -5.07
C GLN A 266 -24.87 21.02 -6.20
N GLU A 267 -23.59 21.06 -5.88
CA GLU A 267 -22.51 21.39 -6.79
C GLU A 267 -22.12 20.22 -7.73
N ILE A 268 -22.64 19.02 -7.47
CA ILE A 268 -22.36 17.80 -8.25
C ILE A 268 -23.56 17.45 -9.14
N ASP A 269 -23.26 17.06 -10.37
CA ASP A 269 -24.24 16.48 -11.28
C ASP A 269 -24.52 15.02 -10.87
N PRO A 270 -25.70 14.71 -10.28
CA PRO A 270 -26.00 13.38 -9.82
C PRO A 270 -26.09 12.33 -10.96
N GLY A 271 -26.27 12.76 -12.19
CA GLY A 271 -26.26 11.93 -13.39
C GLY A 271 -24.88 11.62 -13.94
N ARG A 272 -23.82 12.24 -13.39
CA ARG A 272 -22.44 12.12 -13.89
C ARG A 272 -21.44 11.71 -12.80
N ILE A 273 -21.88 10.84 -11.88
CA ILE A 273 -21.00 10.26 -10.85
C ILE A 273 -20.39 8.96 -11.40
N VAL A 274 -19.06 8.90 -11.39
CA VAL A 274 -18.25 7.78 -11.87
C VAL A 274 -17.57 7.08 -10.70
N VAL A 275 -17.50 5.76 -10.73
CA VAL A 275 -16.66 4.96 -9.83
C VAL A 275 -15.37 4.61 -10.56
N LEU A 276 -14.24 5.04 -10.02
CA LEU A 276 -12.91 4.65 -10.46
C LEU A 276 -12.30 3.72 -9.40
N GLY A 277 -12.13 2.45 -9.74
CA GLY A 277 -11.46 1.49 -8.89
C GLY A 277 -10.05 1.20 -9.36
N HIS A 278 -9.09 1.24 -8.41
CA HIS A 278 -7.72 0.84 -8.64
C HIS A 278 -7.46 -0.55 -8.05
N SER A 279 -6.75 -1.41 -8.76
CA SER A 279 -6.37 -2.74 -8.28
C SER A 279 -7.60 -3.53 -7.78
N LEU A 280 -7.67 -3.95 -6.50
CA LEU A 280 -8.86 -4.60 -5.90
C LEU A 280 -10.14 -3.77 -6.10
N GLY A 281 -10.06 -2.44 -5.98
CA GLY A 281 -11.20 -1.55 -6.26
C GLY A 281 -11.68 -1.67 -7.71
N GLY A 282 -10.75 -1.85 -8.65
CA GLY A 282 -11.06 -2.12 -10.06
C GLY A 282 -11.71 -3.49 -10.26
N MET A 283 -11.24 -4.52 -9.56
CA MET A 283 -11.87 -5.84 -9.53
C MET A 283 -13.31 -5.78 -9.03
N LEU A 284 -13.57 -4.94 -8.01
CA LEU A 284 -14.88 -4.83 -7.35
C LEU A 284 -15.81 -3.80 -7.99
N ALA A 285 -15.32 -2.95 -8.91
CA ALA A 285 -16.14 -1.92 -9.57
C ALA A 285 -17.45 -2.46 -10.17
N PRO A 286 -17.49 -3.64 -10.82
CA PRO A 286 -18.76 -4.22 -11.29
C PRO A 286 -19.74 -4.57 -10.16
N ARG A 287 -19.27 -5.09 -9.01
CA ARG A 287 -20.13 -5.37 -7.84
C ARG A 287 -20.67 -4.08 -7.22
N ILE A 288 -19.87 -3.02 -7.19
CA ILE A 288 -20.30 -1.69 -6.72
C ILE A 288 -21.43 -1.17 -7.61
N ALA A 289 -21.27 -1.24 -8.93
CA ALA A 289 -22.31 -0.81 -9.86
C ALA A 289 -23.60 -1.66 -9.81
N GLN A 290 -23.48 -2.97 -9.55
CA GLN A 290 -24.64 -3.84 -9.36
C GLN A 290 -25.40 -3.52 -8.07
N ALA A 291 -24.70 -3.12 -7.02
CA ALA A 291 -25.28 -2.78 -5.72
C ALA A 291 -25.85 -1.34 -5.66
N GLY A 292 -25.28 -0.43 -6.46
CA GLY A 292 -25.71 0.98 -6.56
C GLY A 292 -25.87 1.39 -8.03
N PRO A 293 -27.06 1.16 -8.63
CA PRO A 293 -27.25 1.29 -10.08
C PRO A 293 -27.07 2.71 -10.65
N ASP A 294 -26.99 3.71 -9.80
CA ASP A 294 -27.01 5.12 -10.20
C ASP A 294 -25.62 5.72 -10.47
N VAL A 295 -24.61 4.91 -10.84
CA VAL A 295 -23.34 5.42 -11.33
C VAL A 295 -23.36 5.57 -12.84
N ALA A 296 -22.87 6.70 -13.35
CA ALA A 296 -22.88 7.06 -14.77
C ALA A 296 -21.90 6.23 -15.60
N GLY A 297 -20.83 5.74 -14.97
CA GLY A 297 -19.79 4.96 -15.62
C GLY A 297 -18.81 4.33 -14.63
N LEU A 298 -18.01 3.39 -15.14
CA LEU A 298 -16.99 2.69 -14.37
C LEU A 298 -15.63 2.88 -15.02
N ILE A 299 -14.61 3.13 -14.20
CA ILE A 299 -13.21 3.11 -14.62
C ILE A 299 -12.49 2.04 -13.81
N VAL A 300 -11.84 1.11 -14.52
CA VAL A 300 -11.01 0.04 -13.96
C VAL A 300 -9.56 0.36 -14.26
N MET A 301 -8.81 0.73 -13.22
CA MET A 301 -7.36 0.98 -13.33
C MET A 301 -6.60 -0.19 -12.73
N ALA A 302 -5.83 -0.92 -13.55
CA ALA A 302 -5.05 -2.08 -13.15
C ALA A 302 -5.86 -3.09 -12.33
N GLY A 303 -7.14 -3.32 -12.73
CA GLY A 303 -8.06 -4.20 -12.00
C GLY A 303 -7.87 -5.66 -12.36
N PRO A 304 -7.64 -6.55 -11.37
CA PRO A 304 -7.60 -7.99 -11.62
C PRO A 304 -8.91 -8.52 -12.26
N ALA A 305 -8.77 -9.49 -13.15
CA ALA A 305 -9.88 -10.22 -13.75
C ALA A 305 -9.82 -11.73 -13.47
N ARG A 306 -8.85 -12.15 -12.65
CA ARG A 306 -8.63 -13.53 -12.23
C ARG A 306 -8.80 -13.66 -10.72
N PRO A 307 -8.94 -14.92 -10.16
CA PRO A 307 -9.04 -15.13 -8.72
C PRO A 307 -7.88 -14.44 -7.96
N LEU A 308 -8.23 -13.73 -6.88
CA LEU A 308 -7.29 -12.91 -6.14
C LEU A 308 -6.17 -13.73 -5.49
N GLU A 309 -6.49 -14.94 -5.00
CA GLU A 309 -5.52 -15.86 -4.42
C GLU A 309 -4.46 -16.32 -5.44
N ASP A 310 -4.84 -16.53 -6.70
CA ASP A 310 -3.92 -16.89 -7.78
C ASP A 310 -3.02 -15.72 -8.17
N LEU A 311 -3.59 -14.52 -8.18
CA LEU A 311 -2.84 -13.28 -8.43
C LEU A 311 -1.77 -13.03 -7.36
N ILE A 312 -2.10 -13.20 -6.07
CA ILE A 312 -1.14 -13.04 -4.96
C ILE A 312 0.05 -13.99 -5.13
N LEU A 313 -0.20 -15.23 -5.52
CA LEU A 313 0.87 -16.20 -5.80
C LEU A 313 1.71 -15.80 -7.01
N GLU A 314 1.08 -15.31 -8.07
CA GLU A 314 1.78 -14.83 -9.27
C GLU A 314 2.68 -13.64 -8.94
N GLN A 315 2.19 -12.66 -8.17
CA GLN A 315 2.96 -11.51 -7.69
C GLN A 315 4.20 -11.95 -6.90
N ALA A 316 4.02 -12.85 -5.93
CA ALA A 316 5.12 -13.37 -5.13
C ALA A 316 6.20 -14.07 -5.98
N ARG A 317 5.77 -14.90 -6.93
CA ARG A 317 6.68 -15.57 -7.87
C ARG A 317 7.41 -14.59 -8.78
N THR A 318 6.72 -13.56 -9.26
CA THR A 318 7.29 -12.52 -10.13
C THR A 318 8.38 -11.75 -9.39
N ILE A 319 8.12 -11.29 -8.16
CA ILE A 319 9.09 -10.59 -7.32
C ILE A 319 10.34 -11.45 -7.12
N VAL A 320 10.17 -12.71 -6.72
CA VAL A 320 11.30 -13.63 -6.50
C VAL A 320 12.07 -13.90 -7.80
N SER A 321 11.39 -14.01 -8.93
CA SER A 321 12.05 -14.25 -10.22
C SER A 321 12.93 -13.09 -10.69
N GLN A 322 12.57 -11.84 -10.31
CA GLN A 322 13.35 -10.65 -10.64
C GLN A 322 14.67 -10.56 -9.87
N SER A 323 14.76 -11.16 -8.68
CA SER A 323 15.98 -11.22 -7.89
C SER A 323 17.03 -12.20 -8.44
N GLY A 324 16.66 -13.04 -9.40
CA GLY A 324 17.49 -14.07 -10.03
C GLY A 324 17.17 -15.46 -9.50
N LYS A 325 18.20 -16.25 -9.12
CA LYS A 325 17.94 -17.58 -8.57
C LYS A 325 17.42 -17.47 -7.14
N PRO A 326 16.22 -18.00 -6.84
CA PRO A 326 15.62 -17.90 -5.51
C PRO A 326 16.51 -18.51 -4.41
N SER A 327 16.64 -17.82 -3.29
CA SER A 327 17.21 -18.35 -2.06
C SER A 327 16.32 -19.45 -1.46
N LEU A 328 16.86 -20.24 -0.53
CA LEU A 328 16.07 -21.23 0.20
C LEU A 328 14.89 -20.58 0.96
N GLN A 329 15.10 -19.40 1.53
CA GLN A 329 14.07 -18.67 2.26
C GLN A 329 12.95 -18.22 1.33
N GLU A 330 13.27 -17.65 0.17
CA GLU A 330 12.27 -17.24 -0.84
C GLU A 330 11.48 -18.45 -1.38
N GLN A 331 12.15 -19.60 -1.60
CA GLN A 331 11.47 -20.83 -1.97
C GLN A 331 10.48 -21.30 -0.90
N GLN A 332 10.86 -21.25 0.39
CA GLN A 332 9.98 -21.57 1.50
C GLN A 332 8.79 -20.60 1.60
N GLN A 333 8.99 -19.31 1.37
CA GLN A 333 7.92 -18.32 1.34
C GLN A 333 6.91 -18.59 0.22
N ILE A 334 7.39 -18.85 -1.00
CA ILE A 334 6.51 -19.22 -2.12
C ILE A 334 5.72 -20.48 -1.77
N GLN A 335 6.37 -21.51 -1.23
CA GLN A 335 5.69 -22.75 -0.84
C GLN A 335 4.62 -22.51 0.24
N ALA A 336 4.88 -21.64 1.21
CA ALA A 336 3.90 -21.27 2.23
C ALA A 336 2.68 -20.55 1.63
N ILE A 337 2.90 -19.63 0.67
CA ILE A 337 1.82 -18.97 -0.06
C ILE A 337 1.03 -19.98 -0.89
N GLU A 338 1.69 -20.90 -1.59
CA GLU A 338 1.03 -21.97 -2.36
C GLU A 338 0.12 -22.83 -1.48
N GLN A 339 0.58 -23.21 -0.28
CA GLN A 339 -0.23 -23.97 0.67
C GLN A 339 -1.48 -23.22 1.11
N GLN A 340 -1.36 -21.90 1.38
CA GLN A 340 -2.51 -21.06 1.72
C GLN A 340 -3.48 -20.92 0.55
N VAL A 341 -3.00 -20.74 -0.68
CA VAL A 341 -3.83 -20.73 -1.90
C VAL A 341 -4.60 -22.04 -2.05
N GLN A 342 -3.96 -23.19 -1.84
CA GLN A 342 -4.65 -24.48 -1.88
C GLN A 342 -5.70 -24.62 -0.76
N ALA A 343 -5.41 -24.13 0.44
CA ALA A 343 -6.36 -24.09 1.54
C ALA A 343 -7.58 -23.21 1.19
N ILE A 344 -7.37 -22.02 0.61
CA ILE A 344 -8.45 -21.15 0.13
C ILE A 344 -9.33 -21.88 -0.90
N LYS A 345 -8.73 -22.55 -1.88
CA LYS A 345 -9.47 -23.30 -2.90
C LYS A 345 -10.22 -24.49 -2.33
N ALA A 346 -9.75 -25.07 -1.22
CA ALA A 346 -10.38 -26.20 -0.53
C ALA A 346 -11.46 -25.77 0.48
N LEU A 347 -11.59 -24.49 0.84
CA LEU A 347 -12.59 -24.00 1.79
C LEU A 347 -13.97 -24.53 1.44
N GLN A 348 -14.77 -24.83 2.43
CA GLN A 348 -16.18 -25.19 2.25
C GLN A 348 -17.06 -24.21 3.01
N PRO A 349 -18.22 -23.82 2.48
CA PRO A 349 -19.18 -23.06 3.26
C PRO A 349 -19.58 -23.91 4.48
N SER A 350 -19.18 -23.49 5.67
CA SER A 350 -19.49 -24.23 6.90
C SER A 350 -20.36 -23.39 7.82
N GLY A 351 -21.38 -24.02 8.39
CA GLY A 351 -22.23 -23.40 9.42
C GLY A 351 -21.65 -23.49 10.84
N ASP A 352 -20.40 -23.93 11.01
CA ASP A 352 -19.79 -24.29 12.30
C ASP A 352 -18.77 -23.29 12.85
N GLY A 353 -18.66 -22.09 12.24
CA GLY A 353 -17.74 -21.05 12.71
C GLY A 353 -16.29 -21.21 12.21
N SER A 354 -15.99 -22.09 11.27
CA SER A 354 -14.68 -22.21 10.62
C SER A 354 -14.33 -21.02 9.72
N GLY A 355 -15.25 -20.05 9.58
CA GLY A 355 -15.02 -18.79 8.88
C GLY A 355 -13.91 -17.88 9.46
N LYS A 356 -13.38 -18.23 10.65
CA LYS A 356 -12.35 -17.48 11.38
C LYS A 356 -10.91 -17.78 10.95
N GLU A 357 -10.69 -18.83 10.17
CA GLU A 357 -9.34 -19.16 9.71
C GLU A 357 -8.78 -18.03 8.85
N MET A 358 -7.61 -17.52 9.22
CA MET A 358 -6.90 -16.46 8.49
C MET A 358 -6.01 -17.08 7.41
N LEU A 359 -6.30 -16.79 6.17
CA LEU A 359 -5.55 -17.25 4.99
C LEU A 359 -5.14 -16.03 4.17
N LEU A 360 -3.88 -15.93 3.79
CA LEU A 360 -3.31 -14.77 3.07
C LEU A 360 -3.74 -13.41 3.65
N GLY A 361 -3.85 -13.35 4.98
CA GLY A 361 -4.17 -12.10 5.69
C GLY A 361 -5.66 -11.73 5.75
N ALA A 362 -6.58 -12.56 5.22
CA ALA A 362 -8.01 -12.35 5.29
C ALA A 362 -8.75 -13.59 5.85
N PRO A 363 -9.93 -13.42 6.49
CA PRO A 363 -10.69 -14.55 7.03
C PRO A 363 -11.28 -15.42 5.91
N ALA A 364 -11.61 -16.65 6.24
CA ALA A 364 -12.18 -17.60 5.27
C ALA A 364 -13.48 -17.09 4.62
N SER A 365 -14.30 -16.32 5.34
CA SER A 365 -15.51 -15.66 4.79
C SER A 365 -15.21 -14.74 3.61
N TYR A 366 -14.09 -14.00 3.68
CA TYR A 366 -13.63 -13.12 2.61
C TYR A 366 -13.35 -13.89 1.30
N TRP A 367 -12.62 -15.01 1.43
CA TRP A 367 -12.30 -15.88 0.29
C TRP A 367 -13.50 -16.61 -0.26
N LEU A 368 -14.43 -17.00 0.62
CA LEU A 368 -15.69 -17.61 0.21
C LEU A 368 -16.60 -16.62 -0.54
N ASP A 369 -16.60 -15.34 -0.16
CA ASP A 369 -17.34 -14.29 -0.86
C ASP A 369 -16.75 -14.00 -2.25
N LEU A 370 -15.42 -14.08 -2.41
CA LEU A 370 -14.78 -13.94 -3.71
C LEU A 370 -14.84 -15.18 -4.59
N ARG A 371 -15.19 -16.34 -4.01
CA ARG A 371 -15.22 -17.59 -4.76
C ARG A 371 -16.23 -17.55 -5.90
N GLY A 372 -15.75 -17.87 -7.10
CA GLY A 372 -16.58 -17.88 -8.31
C GLY A 372 -16.97 -16.49 -8.81
N TYR A 373 -16.44 -15.43 -8.20
CA TYR A 373 -16.59 -14.09 -8.73
C TYR A 373 -15.63 -13.88 -9.91
N ASP A 374 -16.20 -13.68 -11.09
CA ASP A 374 -15.47 -13.24 -12.28
C ASP A 374 -15.88 -11.79 -12.55
N PRO A 375 -14.98 -10.82 -12.34
CA PRO A 375 -15.32 -9.41 -12.49
C PRO A 375 -15.63 -9.02 -13.94
N ALA A 376 -15.01 -9.66 -14.93
CA ALA A 376 -15.28 -9.38 -16.34
C ALA A 376 -16.69 -9.87 -16.75
N GLU A 377 -17.06 -11.07 -16.32
CA GLU A 377 -18.43 -11.58 -16.53
C GLU A 377 -19.47 -10.74 -15.78
N ALA A 378 -19.18 -10.35 -14.53
CA ALA A 378 -20.05 -9.46 -13.77
C ALA A 378 -20.22 -8.09 -14.44
N ALA A 379 -19.18 -7.57 -15.06
CA ALA A 379 -19.25 -6.37 -15.88
C ALA A 379 -20.03 -6.58 -17.18
N GLY A 380 -20.02 -7.80 -17.72
CA GLY A 380 -20.69 -8.15 -18.98
C GLY A 380 -22.20 -7.88 -19.01
N VAL A 381 -22.86 -7.93 -17.86
CA VAL A 381 -24.32 -7.70 -17.73
C VAL A 381 -24.68 -6.24 -17.42
N LEU A 382 -23.71 -5.38 -17.16
CA LEU A 382 -23.94 -3.96 -16.84
C LEU A 382 -24.24 -3.17 -18.12
N THR A 383 -24.94 -2.05 -17.99
CA THR A 383 -25.26 -1.16 -19.13
C THR A 383 -24.43 0.10 -19.15
N GLN A 384 -23.77 0.43 -18.06
CA GLN A 384 -22.92 1.62 -17.92
C GLN A 384 -21.73 1.58 -18.90
N PRO A 385 -21.30 2.75 -19.42
CA PRO A 385 -20.02 2.88 -20.07
C PRO A 385 -18.87 2.46 -19.17
N MET A 386 -17.81 1.90 -19.75
CA MET A 386 -16.62 1.49 -19.00
C MET A 386 -15.35 1.90 -19.70
N LEU A 387 -14.35 2.28 -18.90
CA LEU A 387 -12.98 2.51 -19.34
C LEU A 387 -12.04 1.59 -18.56
N ILE A 388 -11.28 0.75 -19.26
CA ILE A 388 -10.37 -0.22 -18.66
C ILE A 388 -8.95 0.15 -19.05
N LEU A 389 -8.14 0.48 -18.03
CA LEU A 389 -6.77 0.99 -18.18
C LEU A 389 -5.76 0.03 -17.57
N GLN A 390 -4.60 -0.15 -18.25
CA GLN A 390 -3.54 -1.03 -17.77
C GLN A 390 -2.15 -0.48 -18.12
N GLY A 391 -1.26 -0.44 -17.13
CA GLY A 391 0.17 -0.26 -17.35
C GLY A 391 0.83 -1.57 -17.82
N GLU A 392 1.58 -1.56 -18.93
CA GLU A 392 2.17 -2.79 -19.45
C GLU A 392 3.39 -3.27 -18.65
N ARG A 393 3.97 -2.39 -17.81
CA ARG A 393 5.07 -2.71 -16.90
C ARG A 393 4.60 -3.24 -15.54
N ASP A 394 3.30 -3.30 -15.32
CA ASP A 394 2.70 -3.74 -14.07
C ASP A 394 3.04 -5.19 -13.76
N TYR A 395 3.76 -5.43 -12.65
CA TYR A 395 4.08 -6.78 -12.17
C TYR A 395 3.02 -7.33 -11.21
N GLN A 396 2.14 -6.47 -10.68
CA GLN A 396 1.12 -6.85 -9.69
C GLN A 396 -0.14 -7.38 -10.38
N VAL A 397 -0.61 -6.66 -11.39
CA VAL A 397 -1.73 -7.07 -12.25
C VAL A 397 -1.23 -7.08 -13.68
N SER A 398 -1.02 -8.27 -14.21
CA SER A 398 -0.36 -8.40 -15.50
C SER A 398 -1.31 -8.19 -16.68
N MET A 399 -0.73 -8.04 -17.88
CA MET A 399 -1.51 -7.96 -19.13
C MET A 399 -2.42 -9.18 -19.37
N ALA A 400 -2.26 -10.27 -18.61
CA ALA A 400 -3.21 -11.41 -18.66
C ALA A 400 -4.59 -11.01 -18.15
N ASP A 401 -4.66 -10.19 -17.10
CA ASP A 401 -5.93 -9.67 -16.57
C ASP A 401 -6.59 -8.70 -17.54
N PHE A 402 -5.81 -7.79 -18.14
CA PHE A 402 -6.31 -6.88 -19.16
C PHE A 402 -6.89 -7.63 -20.39
N ARG A 403 -6.20 -8.68 -20.85
CA ARG A 403 -6.72 -9.54 -21.93
C ARG A 403 -8.01 -10.23 -21.52
N ARG A 404 -8.15 -10.70 -20.27
CA ARG A 404 -9.41 -11.29 -19.77
C ARG A 404 -10.55 -10.29 -19.84
N TRP A 405 -10.34 -9.03 -19.44
CA TRP A 405 -11.33 -7.96 -19.62
C TRP A 405 -11.72 -7.78 -21.10
N GLN A 406 -10.72 -7.76 -22.00
CA GLN A 406 -10.98 -7.62 -23.44
C GLN A 406 -11.76 -8.80 -24.01
N ASP A 407 -11.39 -10.04 -23.65
CA ASP A 407 -12.02 -11.25 -24.15
C ASP A 407 -13.53 -11.28 -23.87
N VAL A 408 -13.94 -10.79 -22.70
CA VAL A 408 -15.35 -10.76 -22.28
C VAL A 408 -16.09 -9.55 -22.81
N LEU A 409 -15.46 -8.36 -22.81
CA LEU A 409 -16.16 -7.09 -22.98
C LEU A 409 -15.95 -6.43 -24.34
N SER A 410 -15.06 -6.93 -25.23
CA SER A 410 -14.74 -6.28 -26.50
C SER A 410 -15.94 -6.12 -27.45
N SER A 411 -16.97 -6.94 -27.32
CA SER A 411 -18.21 -6.83 -28.12
C SER A 411 -19.17 -5.74 -27.61
N ARG A 412 -18.90 -5.14 -26.44
CA ARG A 412 -19.79 -4.12 -25.85
C ARG A 412 -19.49 -2.72 -26.39
N PRO A 413 -20.49 -2.02 -26.94
CA PRO A 413 -20.25 -0.77 -27.71
C PRO A 413 -19.79 0.42 -26.85
N ARG A 414 -19.95 0.36 -25.51
CA ARG A 414 -19.59 1.45 -24.59
C ARG A 414 -18.46 1.06 -23.63
N VAL A 415 -17.63 0.08 -24.01
CA VAL A 415 -16.43 -0.30 -23.25
C VAL A 415 -15.20 0.09 -24.06
N GLN A 416 -14.34 0.86 -23.45
CA GLN A 416 -13.07 1.31 -24.03
C GLN A 416 -11.91 0.67 -23.26
N PHE A 417 -10.85 0.33 -23.99
CA PHE A 417 -9.63 -0.29 -23.46
C PHE A 417 -8.43 0.56 -23.84
N LYS A 418 -7.54 0.79 -22.87
CA LYS A 418 -6.29 1.50 -23.14
C LYS A 418 -5.14 0.91 -22.33
N THR A 419 -4.01 0.72 -22.98
CA THR A 419 -2.77 0.30 -22.33
C THR A 419 -1.71 1.37 -22.43
N TYR A 420 -0.74 1.31 -21.51
CA TYR A 420 0.34 2.29 -21.43
C TYR A 420 1.68 1.54 -21.28
N PRO A 421 2.49 1.49 -22.34
CA PRO A 421 3.72 0.67 -22.37
C PRO A 421 4.74 1.05 -21.29
N GLU A 422 4.77 2.32 -20.88
CA GLU A 422 5.76 2.84 -19.94
C GLU A 422 5.31 2.86 -18.49
N LEU A 423 4.04 2.51 -18.18
CA LEU A 423 3.47 2.69 -16.86
C LEU A 423 3.48 1.40 -16.04
N ASN A 424 3.72 1.57 -14.73
CA ASN A 424 3.63 0.53 -13.72
C ASN A 424 2.21 0.44 -13.11
N HIS A 425 2.04 -0.31 -12.01
CA HIS A 425 0.76 -0.48 -11.31
C HIS A 425 0.13 0.83 -10.80
N LEU A 426 0.96 1.81 -10.41
CA LEU A 426 0.50 3.14 -9.97
C LEU A 426 0.34 4.14 -11.14
N PHE A 427 0.45 3.68 -12.38
CA PHE A 427 0.44 4.51 -13.58
C PHE A 427 1.56 5.57 -13.60
N ILE A 428 2.69 5.26 -12.96
CA ILE A 428 3.92 6.04 -12.96
C ILE A 428 4.86 5.50 -14.05
N ALA A 429 5.46 6.41 -14.81
CA ALA A 429 6.34 6.05 -15.91
C ALA A 429 7.70 5.50 -15.43
N GLY A 430 8.23 4.56 -16.18
CA GLY A 430 9.54 3.96 -15.91
C GLY A 430 10.04 3.14 -17.10
N SER A 431 11.03 2.26 -16.87
CA SER A 431 11.63 1.43 -17.92
C SER A 431 11.80 -0.03 -17.45
N GLY A 432 11.65 -0.98 -18.36
CA GLY A 432 11.69 -2.40 -18.07
C GLY A 432 10.47 -2.88 -17.26
N LEU A 433 10.50 -4.11 -16.76
CA LEU A 433 9.46 -4.60 -15.85
C LEU A 433 9.58 -3.88 -14.50
N SER A 434 8.46 -3.41 -13.94
CA SER A 434 8.47 -2.73 -12.65
C SER A 434 8.77 -3.70 -11.50
N ALA A 435 9.29 -3.15 -10.39
CA ALA A 435 9.65 -3.90 -9.20
C ALA A 435 9.24 -3.10 -7.94
N PRO A 436 9.11 -3.76 -6.77
CA PRO A 436 8.69 -3.08 -5.53
C PRO A 436 9.56 -1.88 -5.14
N GLU A 437 10.85 -1.92 -5.45
CA GLU A 437 11.80 -0.85 -5.17
C GLU A 437 11.50 0.43 -5.93
N GLU A 438 10.86 0.32 -7.10
CA GLU A 438 10.48 1.48 -7.93
C GLU A 438 9.52 2.41 -7.18
N TYR A 439 8.67 1.85 -6.32
CA TYR A 439 7.71 2.64 -5.52
C TYR A 439 8.36 3.45 -4.40
N GLN A 440 9.65 3.27 -4.12
CA GLN A 440 10.39 4.12 -3.20
C GLN A 440 10.92 5.40 -3.86
N THR A 441 10.84 5.51 -5.18
CA THR A 441 11.23 6.69 -5.93
C THR A 441 10.02 7.61 -6.11
N PRO A 442 10.13 8.94 -5.84
CA PRO A 442 9.06 9.88 -6.10
C PRO A 442 8.64 9.89 -7.57
N GLY A 443 7.35 9.85 -7.81
CA GLY A 443 6.75 9.91 -9.14
C GLY A 443 5.29 10.31 -9.06
N HIS A 444 4.69 10.56 -10.22
CA HIS A 444 3.28 10.93 -10.33
C HIS A 444 2.59 10.08 -11.38
N VAL A 445 1.28 9.92 -11.24
CA VAL A 445 0.43 9.40 -12.32
C VAL A 445 0.70 10.22 -13.57
N ALA A 446 0.94 9.55 -14.70
CA ALA A 446 1.32 10.23 -15.93
C ALA A 446 0.21 11.18 -16.42
N ALA A 447 0.60 12.39 -16.83
CA ALA A 447 -0.33 13.45 -17.26
C ALA A 447 -1.35 12.97 -18.30
N TYR A 448 -0.91 12.18 -19.27
CA TYR A 448 -1.79 11.65 -20.32
C TYR A 448 -2.83 10.64 -19.81
N VAL A 449 -2.63 10.04 -18.64
CA VAL A 449 -3.67 9.21 -17.98
C VAL A 449 -4.77 10.13 -17.43
N ILE A 450 -4.38 11.25 -16.80
CA ILE A 450 -5.34 12.26 -16.33
C ILE A 450 -6.17 12.80 -17.48
N ASP A 451 -5.52 13.14 -18.61
CA ASP A 451 -6.18 13.65 -19.83
C ASP A 451 -7.16 12.63 -20.43
N ASP A 452 -6.77 11.36 -20.45
CA ASP A 452 -7.64 10.28 -20.94
C ASP A 452 -8.87 10.09 -20.06
N LEU A 453 -8.67 10.10 -18.74
CA LEU A 453 -9.76 10.00 -17.76
C LEU A 453 -10.74 11.16 -17.90
N ALA A 454 -10.23 12.38 -17.92
CA ALA A 454 -11.06 13.59 -18.05
C ALA A 454 -11.82 13.62 -19.40
N SER A 455 -11.14 13.29 -20.49
CA SER A 455 -11.75 13.21 -21.83
C SER A 455 -12.87 12.16 -21.88
N TRP A 456 -12.67 11.00 -21.26
CA TRP A 456 -13.68 9.95 -21.22
C TRP A 456 -14.89 10.36 -20.37
N ILE A 457 -14.66 10.95 -19.16
CA ILE A 457 -15.73 11.45 -18.29
C ILE A 457 -16.54 12.55 -18.96
N ALA A 458 -15.89 13.44 -19.73
CA ALA A 458 -16.57 14.50 -20.47
C ALA A 458 -17.52 13.97 -21.55
N GLN A 459 -17.28 12.76 -22.09
CA GLN A 459 -18.10 12.12 -23.11
C GLN A 459 -19.28 11.31 -22.56
N LEU A 460 -19.38 11.17 -21.24
CA LEU A 460 -20.52 10.49 -20.62
C LEU A 460 -21.81 11.29 -20.88
N PRO A 461 -22.93 10.57 -21.12
CA PRO A 461 -24.23 11.18 -21.42
C PRO A 461 -24.76 12.03 -20.27
#